data_46a869b1241ee14d59936dbebdb065dd
#
_entry.id   46a869b1241ee14d59936dbebdb065dd
#
_cell.length_a   1.000
_cell.length_b   1.000
_cell.length_c   1.000
_cell.angle_alpha   90.00
_cell.angle_beta   90.00
_cell.angle_gamma   90.00
#
_symmetry.space_group_name_H-M   'P 1'
#
loop_
_entity.id
_entity.type
_entity.pdbx_description
1 polymer ?
#
loop_
_entity_poly.entity_id
_entity_poly.type
_entity_poly.pdbx_seq_one_letter_code
_entity_poly.pdbx_strand_id
1 'polypeptide(L)'
;MAALEKGITRNGTGYSGKSWNILGQVYFPKALTDSTFAFETNSDPGQFVPVHIHPTQDEFILLQEGMLDLKLDGVWVQAMAGDLVRLPRGISHGYFNKSDKPARALFWVSPTQKLEALFNRLHNLSDVAEIVRISGEHEVNFLPPEANE
;
A
#
# COMPACT_ATOMS: atom_id res chain seq x y z
N MET A 1 8.97 10.07 17.60
CA MET A 1 9.52 8.99 16.76
C MET A 1 11.03 9.06 16.73
N ALA A 2 11.70 7.93 16.72
CA ALA A 2 13.15 7.89 16.65
C ALA A 2 13.66 8.39 15.29
N ALA A 3 14.88 8.92 15.24
CA ALA A 3 15.55 9.29 14.00
C ALA A 3 15.82 8.04 13.14
N LEU A 4 15.95 8.24 11.83
CA LEU A 4 16.31 7.15 10.92
C LEU A 4 17.71 6.65 11.23
N GLU A 5 17.84 5.35 11.43
CA GLU A 5 19.13 4.72 11.59
C GLU A 5 19.72 4.34 10.23
N LYS A 6 21.03 4.50 10.09
CA LYS A 6 21.72 4.07 8.87
C LYS A 6 21.72 2.55 8.75
N GLY A 7 21.59 2.04 7.53
CA GLY A 7 21.65 0.60 7.31
C GLY A 7 20.99 0.19 6.00
N ILE A 8 20.84 -1.10 5.86
CA ILE A 8 20.23 -1.72 4.67
C ILE A 8 19.09 -2.62 5.14
N THR A 9 17.90 -2.40 4.60
CA THR A 9 16.81 -3.37 4.71
C THR A 9 16.87 -4.27 3.47
N ARG A 10 17.18 -5.54 3.66
CA ARG A 10 17.43 -6.47 2.55
C ARG A 10 16.18 -6.74 1.73
N ASN A 11 16.38 -7.07 0.45
CA ASN A 11 15.31 -7.45 -0.46
C ASN A 11 14.48 -8.59 0.13
N GLY A 12 13.15 -8.49 0.03
CA GLY A 12 12.24 -9.51 0.53
C GLY A 12 12.15 -9.63 2.04
N THR A 13 12.65 -8.64 2.78
CA THR A 13 12.56 -8.59 4.24
C THR A 13 12.05 -7.24 4.71
N GLY A 14 11.52 -7.21 5.93
CA GLY A 14 11.20 -5.97 6.63
C GLY A 14 12.27 -5.63 7.67
N TYR A 15 12.36 -4.35 8.06
CA TYR A 15 13.24 -3.98 9.17
C TYR A 15 12.81 -4.76 10.43
N SER A 16 13.77 -5.09 11.27
CA SER A 16 13.55 -5.90 12.49
C SER A 16 12.88 -7.26 12.23
N GLY A 17 13.00 -7.81 11.02
CA GLY A 17 12.34 -9.06 10.63
C GLY A 17 10.82 -8.99 10.54
N LYS A 18 10.25 -7.78 10.47
CA LYS A 18 8.81 -7.57 10.53
C LYS A 18 8.15 -7.75 9.17
N SER A 19 6.92 -8.29 9.17
CA SER A 19 6.04 -8.32 8.01
C SER A 19 4.58 -8.26 8.47
N TRP A 20 3.70 -7.87 7.56
CA TRP A 20 2.25 -7.89 7.79
C TRP A 20 1.55 -8.69 6.71
N ASN A 21 0.44 -9.30 7.07
CA ASN A 21 -0.53 -9.85 6.15
C ASN A 21 -1.70 -8.88 6.08
N ILE A 22 -1.81 -8.16 4.96
CA ILE A 22 -2.82 -7.13 4.73
C ILE A 22 -3.65 -7.55 3.51
N LEU A 23 -4.93 -7.82 3.72
CA LEU A 23 -5.84 -8.24 2.64
C LEU A 23 -5.29 -9.44 1.82
N GLY A 24 -4.62 -10.37 2.51
CA GLY A 24 -4.01 -11.53 1.89
C GLY A 24 -2.65 -11.30 1.23
N GLN A 25 -2.16 -10.07 1.22
CA GLN A 25 -0.87 -9.72 0.65
C GLN A 25 0.18 -9.57 1.74
N VAL A 26 1.44 -9.87 1.41
CA VAL A 26 2.55 -9.70 2.34
C VAL A 26 3.16 -8.31 2.16
N TYR A 27 3.26 -7.56 3.26
CA TYR A 27 3.86 -6.23 3.30
C TYR A 27 5.11 -6.29 4.18
N PHE A 28 6.21 -5.70 3.70
CA PHE A 28 7.48 -5.60 4.43
C PHE A 28 7.81 -4.13 4.69
N PRO A 29 7.89 -3.69 5.97
CA PRO A 29 8.32 -2.32 6.24
C PRO A 29 9.79 -2.14 5.91
N LYS A 30 10.12 -1.10 5.14
CA LYS A 30 11.49 -0.87 4.66
C LYS A 30 12.19 0.27 5.40
N ALA A 31 11.47 1.34 5.70
CA ALA A 31 11.99 2.50 6.42
C ALA A 31 10.84 3.28 7.05
N LEU A 32 11.08 3.83 8.23
CA LEU A 32 10.07 4.58 8.97
C LEU A 32 10.68 5.80 9.63
N THR A 33 10.14 6.97 9.28
CA THR A 33 10.38 8.25 9.97
C THR A 33 9.05 9.00 10.06
N ASP A 34 9.03 10.17 10.70
CA ASP A 34 7.83 11.01 10.72
C ASP A 34 7.43 11.51 9.34
N SER A 35 8.41 11.75 8.48
CA SER A 35 8.19 12.34 7.17
C SER A 35 7.93 11.32 6.07
N THR A 36 8.35 10.07 6.24
CA THR A 36 8.24 9.04 5.20
C THR A 36 8.13 7.64 5.81
N PHE A 37 7.21 6.87 5.27
CA PHE A 37 7.09 5.45 5.57
C PHE A 37 7.12 4.69 4.25
N ALA A 38 8.11 3.80 4.10
CA ALA A 38 8.29 2.97 2.92
C ALA A 38 8.03 1.50 3.26
N PHE A 39 7.32 0.81 2.37
CA PHE A 39 7.02 -0.61 2.53
C PHE A 39 6.97 -1.29 1.16
N GLU A 40 7.32 -2.57 1.13
CA GLU A 40 7.27 -3.39 -0.08
C GLU A 40 6.08 -4.33 0.00
N THR A 41 5.42 -4.55 -1.14
CA THR A 41 4.29 -5.48 -1.21
C THR A 41 4.55 -6.58 -2.21
N ASN A 42 4.05 -7.77 -1.91
CA ASN A 42 3.94 -8.89 -2.84
C ASN A 42 2.46 -9.19 -3.04
N SER A 43 2.01 -9.13 -4.29
CA SER A 43 0.62 -9.39 -4.68
C SER A 43 0.58 -10.56 -5.65
N ASP A 44 -0.10 -11.63 -5.26
CA ASP A 44 -0.34 -12.77 -6.15
C ASP A 44 -1.47 -12.47 -7.13
N PRO A 45 -1.59 -13.23 -8.22
CA PRO A 45 -2.71 -13.08 -9.13
C PRO A 45 -4.07 -13.07 -8.42
N GLY A 46 -4.90 -12.09 -8.75
CA GLY A 46 -6.22 -11.90 -8.17
C GLY A 46 -6.27 -11.08 -6.89
N GLN A 47 -5.14 -10.81 -6.26
CA GLN A 47 -5.11 -9.95 -5.07
C GLN A 47 -5.23 -8.48 -5.45
N PHE A 48 -5.82 -7.69 -4.55
CA PHE A 48 -6.05 -6.28 -4.80
C PHE A 48 -6.26 -5.51 -3.49
N VAL A 49 -6.06 -4.21 -3.56
CA VAL A 49 -6.51 -3.26 -2.52
C VAL A 49 -7.60 -2.40 -3.15
N PRO A 50 -8.82 -2.42 -2.57
CA PRO A 50 -9.94 -1.66 -3.10
C PRO A 50 -9.66 -0.16 -3.16
N VAL A 51 -10.42 0.54 -3.99
CA VAL A 51 -10.29 1.99 -4.16
C VAL A 51 -10.52 2.71 -2.83
N HIS A 52 -9.60 3.60 -2.49
CA HIS A 52 -9.60 4.37 -1.25
C HIS A 52 -8.93 5.74 -1.46
N ILE A 53 -9.02 6.58 -0.45
CA ILE A 53 -8.42 7.94 -0.47
C ILE A 53 -7.53 8.08 0.77
N HIS A 54 -6.34 8.65 0.57
CA HIS A 54 -5.47 9.17 1.62
C HIS A 54 -5.63 10.70 1.66
N PRO A 55 -6.42 11.25 2.58
CA PRO A 55 -6.69 12.70 2.55
C PRO A 55 -5.48 13.56 2.95
N THR A 56 -4.51 12.99 3.66
CA THR A 56 -3.40 13.73 4.26
C THR A 56 -2.01 13.24 3.87
N GLN A 57 -1.92 12.31 2.93
CA GLN A 57 -0.65 11.73 2.48
C GLN A 57 -0.55 11.72 0.97
N ASP A 58 0.61 12.09 0.44
CA ASP A 58 0.98 11.73 -0.92
C ASP A 58 1.54 10.31 -0.90
N GLU A 59 1.26 9.52 -1.93
CA GLU A 59 1.74 8.15 -2.05
C GLU A 59 2.43 7.93 -3.38
N PHE A 60 3.43 7.07 -3.37
CA PHE A 60 4.20 6.71 -4.56
C PHE A 60 4.33 5.21 -4.62
N ILE A 61 4.26 4.66 -5.84
CA ILE A 61 4.44 3.22 -6.07
C ILE A 61 5.48 3.04 -7.17
N LEU A 62 6.59 2.39 -6.85
CA LEU A 62 7.56 1.94 -7.84
C LEU A 62 7.32 0.45 -8.08
N LEU A 63 6.81 0.11 -9.26
CA LEU A 63 6.60 -1.29 -9.60
C LEU A 63 7.93 -1.92 -9.95
N GLN A 64 8.29 -3.00 -9.25
CA GLN A 64 9.59 -3.68 -9.39
C GLN A 64 9.50 -4.93 -10.25
N GLU A 65 8.43 -5.69 -10.13
CA GLU A 65 8.17 -6.91 -10.90
C GLU A 65 6.69 -7.02 -11.23
N GLY A 66 6.40 -7.60 -12.39
CA GLY A 66 5.04 -7.88 -12.80
C GLY A 66 4.33 -6.65 -13.32
N MET A 67 3.03 -6.62 -13.13
CA MET A 67 2.14 -5.64 -13.71
C MET A 67 0.97 -5.42 -12.77
N LEU A 68 0.53 -4.17 -12.61
CA LEU A 68 -0.64 -3.83 -11.84
C LEU A 68 -1.59 -2.99 -12.65
N ASP A 69 -2.87 -3.28 -12.55
CA ASP A 69 -3.92 -2.36 -12.98
C ASP A 69 -4.28 -1.47 -11.81
N LEU A 70 -4.35 -0.17 -12.06
CA LEU A 70 -4.72 0.80 -11.05
C LEU A 70 -5.93 1.59 -11.50
N LYS A 71 -6.80 1.90 -10.56
CA LYS A 71 -7.87 2.86 -10.80
C LYS A 71 -7.48 4.16 -10.13
N LEU A 72 -7.12 5.16 -10.94
CA LEU A 72 -6.66 6.47 -10.47
C LEU A 72 -7.70 7.51 -10.78
N ASP A 73 -8.26 8.12 -9.75
CA ASP A 73 -9.29 9.16 -9.89
C ASP A 73 -10.40 8.73 -10.86
N GLY A 74 -10.84 7.48 -10.73
CA GLY A 74 -11.90 6.90 -11.55
C GLY A 74 -11.47 6.36 -12.91
N VAL A 75 -10.18 6.44 -13.28
CA VAL A 75 -9.68 6.01 -14.58
C VAL A 75 -8.76 4.80 -14.42
N TRP A 76 -8.99 3.77 -15.22
CA TRP A 76 -8.12 2.59 -15.25
C TRP A 76 -6.84 2.87 -16.01
N VAL A 77 -5.71 2.59 -15.38
CA VAL A 77 -4.37 2.67 -15.98
C VAL A 77 -3.58 1.42 -15.61
N GLN A 78 -2.53 1.13 -16.36
CA GLN A 78 -1.69 -0.02 -16.11
C GLN A 78 -0.25 0.41 -15.88
N ALA A 79 0.36 -0.12 -14.82
CA ALA A 79 1.77 0.08 -14.51
C ALA A 79 2.55 -1.20 -14.79
N MET A 80 3.74 -1.03 -15.36
CA MET A 80 4.69 -2.10 -15.68
C MET A 80 5.93 -1.95 -14.81
N ALA A 81 6.72 -3.01 -14.71
CA ALA A 81 7.99 -2.96 -13.96
C ALA A 81 8.85 -1.79 -14.40
N GLY A 82 9.33 -1.00 -13.45
CA GLY A 82 10.10 0.23 -13.66
C GLY A 82 9.27 1.51 -13.65
N ASP A 83 7.95 1.42 -13.72
CA ASP A 83 7.08 2.62 -13.70
C ASP A 83 6.92 3.16 -12.28
N LEU A 84 6.88 4.48 -12.17
CA LEU A 84 6.56 5.20 -10.94
C LEU A 84 5.14 5.75 -11.02
N VAL A 85 4.29 5.31 -10.11
CA VAL A 85 2.93 5.82 -9.96
C VAL A 85 2.91 6.92 -8.90
N ARG A 86 2.30 8.06 -9.22
CA ARG A 86 2.19 9.20 -8.32
C ARG A 86 0.72 9.35 -7.90
N LEU A 87 0.49 9.32 -6.61
CA LEU A 87 -0.85 9.37 -6.02
C LEU A 87 -0.93 10.58 -5.08
N PRO A 88 -1.29 11.77 -5.61
CA PRO A 88 -1.47 12.94 -4.76
C PRO A 88 -2.52 12.70 -3.68
N ARG A 89 -2.32 13.33 -2.52
CA ARG A 89 -3.32 13.26 -1.45
C ARG A 89 -4.69 13.71 -1.96
N GLY A 90 -5.72 13.06 -1.48
CA GLY A 90 -7.10 13.38 -1.81
C GLY A 90 -7.65 12.75 -3.06
N ILE A 91 -6.84 12.16 -3.94
CA ILE A 91 -7.38 11.40 -5.09
C ILE A 91 -7.67 9.95 -4.72
N SER A 92 -8.69 9.39 -5.33
CA SER A 92 -9.02 7.98 -5.13
C SER A 92 -8.09 7.08 -5.92
N HIS A 93 -7.68 5.97 -5.32
CA HIS A 93 -6.90 4.95 -6.01
C HIS A 93 -7.09 3.57 -5.40
N GLY A 94 -6.93 2.57 -6.25
CA GLY A 94 -6.85 1.17 -5.86
C GLY A 94 -5.90 0.46 -6.80
N TYR A 95 -5.34 -0.69 -6.39
CA TYR A 95 -4.49 -1.48 -7.26
C TYR A 95 -4.89 -2.94 -7.26
N PHE A 96 -4.74 -3.57 -8.43
CA PHE A 96 -5.29 -4.90 -8.70
C PHE A 96 -4.27 -5.70 -9.52
N ASN A 97 -3.90 -6.88 -9.05
CA ASN A 97 -3.12 -7.79 -9.87
C ASN A 97 -4.07 -8.67 -10.70
N LYS A 98 -4.39 -8.20 -11.90
CA LYS A 98 -5.25 -8.94 -12.84
C LYS A 98 -4.46 -9.85 -13.77
N SER A 99 -3.13 -9.92 -13.60
CA SER A 99 -2.26 -10.77 -14.41
C SER A 99 -2.21 -12.21 -13.86
N ASP A 100 -1.48 -13.06 -14.54
CA ASP A 100 -1.25 -14.44 -14.12
C ASP A 100 0.09 -14.65 -13.38
N LYS A 101 0.76 -13.55 -13.01
CA LYS A 101 2.07 -13.57 -12.34
C LYS A 101 2.05 -12.72 -11.08
N PRO A 102 2.92 -13.04 -10.11
CA PRO A 102 3.08 -12.16 -8.95
C PRO A 102 3.58 -10.76 -9.34
N ALA A 103 3.16 -9.76 -8.59
CA ALA A 103 3.65 -8.39 -8.71
C ALA A 103 4.34 -7.98 -7.41
N ARG A 104 5.45 -7.24 -7.53
CA ARG A 104 6.19 -6.71 -6.40
C ARG A 104 6.41 -5.23 -6.58
N ALA A 105 6.11 -4.46 -5.55
CA ALA A 105 6.17 -3.00 -5.63
C ALA A 105 6.70 -2.39 -4.33
N LEU A 106 7.42 -1.28 -4.47
CA LEU A 106 7.83 -0.45 -3.35
C LEU A 106 6.88 0.74 -3.27
N PHE A 107 6.28 0.91 -2.09
CA PHE A 107 5.38 2.02 -1.78
C PHE A 107 6.06 2.94 -0.78
N TRP A 108 5.79 4.25 -0.86
CA TRP A 108 6.08 5.15 0.25
C TRP A 108 5.05 6.28 0.31
N VAL A 109 4.81 6.76 1.52
CA VAL A 109 3.90 7.87 1.78
C VAL A 109 4.65 9.01 2.46
N SER A 110 4.18 10.23 2.23
CA SER A 110 4.70 11.44 2.84
C SER A 110 3.55 12.39 3.17
N PRO A 111 3.40 12.83 4.42
CA PRO A 111 4.06 12.34 5.64
C PRO A 111 3.56 10.96 6.08
N THR A 112 4.21 10.37 7.05
CA THR A 112 3.89 9.02 7.54
C THR A 112 2.50 8.92 8.17
N GLN A 113 2.06 9.94 8.88
CA GLN A 113 0.78 9.95 9.59
C GLN A 113 0.57 8.64 10.37
N LYS A 114 -0.60 8.02 10.22
CA LYS A 114 -0.98 6.82 10.99
C LYS A 114 -0.89 5.52 10.18
N LEU A 115 -0.23 5.52 9.01
CA LEU A 115 -0.29 4.35 8.13
C LEU A 115 0.43 3.13 8.71
N GLU A 116 1.61 3.31 9.31
CA GLU A 116 2.31 2.21 9.97
C GLU A 116 1.48 1.66 11.14
N ALA A 117 0.90 2.54 11.94
CA ALA A 117 0.00 2.13 13.04
C ALA A 117 -1.22 1.39 12.50
N LEU A 118 -1.76 1.81 11.37
CA LEU A 118 -2.87 1.12 10.71
C LEU A 118 -2.48 -0.32 10.35
N PHE A 119 -1.33 -0.52 9.72
CA PHE A 119 -0.89 -1.85 9.31
C PHE A 119 -0.70 -2.79 10.52
N ASN A 120 -0.22 -2.27 11.63
CA ASN A 120 -0.15 -3.05 12.87
C ASN A 120 -1.53 -3.55 13.32
N ARG A 121 -2.56 -2.75 13.12
CA ARG A 121 -3.94 -3.12 13.49
C ARG A 121 -4.62 -4.02 12.45
N LEU A 122 -4.27 -3.88 11.18
CA LEU A 122 -4.88 -4.67 10.08
C LEU A 122 -4.27 -6.06 9.94
N HIS A 123 -3.09 -6.29 10.51
CA HIS A 123 -2.38 -7.56 10.37
C HIS A 123 -3.26 -8.76 10.72
N ASN A 124 -3.41 -9.69 9.77
CA ASN A 124 -4.21 -10.91 9.88
C ASN A 124 -5.71 -10.70 10.05
N LEU A 125 -6.23 -9.47 9.84
CA LEU A 125 -7.67 -9.25 9.83
C LEU A 125 -8.27 -9.68 8.49
N SER A 126 -9.44 -10.29 8.55
CA SER A 126 -10.20 -10.73 7.36
C SER A 126 -11.61 -10.16 7.31
N ASP A 127 -12.12 -9.59 8.40
CA ASP A 127 -13.44 -8.96 8.44
C ASP A 127 -13.39 -7.61 7.70
N VAL A 128 -14.02 -7.56 6.53
CA VAL A 128 -13.99 -6.38 5.66
C VAL A 128 -14.58 -5.14 6.35
N ALA A 129 -15.68 -5.28 7.07
CA ALA A 129 -16.30 -4.15 7.77
C ALA A 129 -15.37 -3.58 8.84
N GLU A 130 -14.66 -4.44 9.60
CA GLU A 130 -13.65 -4.02 10.56
C GLU A 130 -12.47 -3.32 9.91
N ILE A 131 -11.97 -3.87 8.80
CA ILE A 131 -10.87 -3.27 8.05
C ILE A 131 -11.25 -1.86 7.60
N VAL A 132 -12.43 -1.68 7.04
CA VAL A 132 -12.92 -0.36 6.59
C VAL A 132 -13.03 0.60 7.76
N ARG A 133 -13.60 0.17 8.87
CA ARG A 133 -13.78 1.00 10.07
C ARG A 133 -12.44 1.47 10.64
N ILE A 134 -11.52 0.53 10.86
CA ILE A 134 -10.19 0.83 11.42
C ILE A 134 -9.42 1.74 10.47
N SER A 135 -9.48 1.47 9.17
CA SER A 135 -8.80 2.29 8.15
C SER A 135 -9.29 3.73 8.19
N GLY A 136 -10.60 3.94 8.32
CA GLY A 136 -11.17 5.28 8.45
C GLY A 136 -10.66 6.04 9.68
N GLU A 137 -10.43 5.35 10.79
CA GLU A 137 -9.84 5.94 11.99
C GLU A 137 -8.37 6.35 11.79
N HIS A 138 -7.71 5.84 10.76
CA HIS A 138 -6.31 6.10 10.43
C HIS A 138 -6.14 6.88 9.13
N GLU A 139 -7.18 7.61 8.72
CA GLU A 139 -7.13 8.48 7.54
C GLU A 139 -6.91 7.73 6.22
N VAL A 140 -7.44 6.52 6.12
CA VAL A 140 -7.54 5.76 4.87
C VAL A 140 -9.02 5.43 4.67
N ASN A 141 -9.64 6.08 3.70
CA ASN A 141 -11.09 6.02 3.49
C ASN A 141 -11.42 5.18 2.28
N PHE A 142 -11.92 3.97 2.49
CA PHE A 142 -12.38 3.12 1.40
C PHE A 142 -13.67 3.67 0.81
N LEU A 143 -13.77 3.63 -0.51
CA LEU A 143 -14.98 4.00 -1.23
C LEU A 143 -15.96 2.81 -1.29
N PRO A 144 -17.25 3.05 -1.64
CA PRO A 144 -18.18 1.94 -1.87
C PRO A 144 -17.67 0.96 -2.91
N PRO A 145 -18.08 -0.34 -2.85
CA PRO A 145 -17.59 -1.38 -3.76
C PRO A 145 -17.73 -1.06 -5.24
N GLU A 146 -18.72 -0.26 -5.63
CA GLU A 146 -18.95 0.16 -7.02
C GLU A 146 -17.77 0.94 -7.59
N ALA A 147 -16.98 1.60 -6.75
CA ALA A 147 -15.80 2.33 -7.18
C ALA A 147 -14.72 1.42 -7.78
N ASN A 148 -14.79 0.11 -7.52
CA ASN A 148 -13.82 -0.88 -8.01
C ASN A 148 -14.16 -1.42 -9.41
N GLU A 149 -15.29 -1.04 -9.99
CA GLU A 149 -15.76 -1.51 -11.29
C GLU A 149 -15.17 -0.72 -12.48
#